data_18a3ed02764c3dad039e69e62e5b85d1
#
_entry.id   18a3ed02764c3dad039e69e62e5b85d1
#
_cell.length_a   1.000
_cell.length_b   1.000
_cell.length_c   1.000
_cell.angle_alpha   90.00
_cell.angle_beta   90.00
_cell.angle_gamma   90.00
#
_symmetry.space_group_name_H-M   'P 1'
#
loop_
_entity.id
_entity.type
_entity.pdbx_description
1 polymer ?
#
loop_
_entity_poly.entity_id
_entity_poly.type
_entity_poly.pdbx_seq_one_letter_code
_entity_poly.pdbx_strand_id
1 'polypeptide(L)'
;MALTANNLLGSVNCKVNFSGRALAKKGSTLDGFNGKAMMYSGSVYGDFSPGKVSVTAPGDSASNGTFVIWQNKMITAGTMVAGGFIVSDQFGGCDLTIVRDSSGLLYGMHVHRSKDSDARNYLGDFPVGWKLIGTWESRVYTQKWGEGKAVTIVPFVFAEGKQVKVVVIKIDNSGKITNAELANIFDNA
;
A
#
# COMPACT_ATOMS: atom_id res chain seq x y z
N MET A 1 7.18 -1.94 -18.95
CA MET A 1 7.52 -0.56 -18.48
C MET A 1 7.26 -0.50 -16.98
N ALA A 2 8.18 0.05 -16.20
CA ALA A 2 8.00 0.13 -14.75
C ALA A 2 6.69 0.86 -14.38
N LEU A 3 6.00 0.38 -13.34
CA LEU A 3 4.75 0.95 -12.87
C LEU A 3 5.01 2.33 -12.23
N THR A 4 4.26 3.34 -12.66
CA THR A 4 4.28 4.71 -12.13
C THR A 4 2.89 5.16 -11.74
N ALA A 5 2.77 6.24 -10.96
CA ALA A 5 1.47 6.81 -10.61
C ALA A 5 0.66 7.18 -11.87
N ASN A 6 1.31 7.78 -12.86
CA ASN A 6 0.62 8.24 -14.08
C ASN A 6 0.08 7.08 -14.91
N ASN A 7 0.87 6.02 -15.13
CA ASN A 7 0.37 4.89 -15.91
C ASN A 7 -0.69 4.08 -15.14
N LEU A 8 -0.61 4.02 -13.81
CA LEU A 8 -1.66 3.42 -13.00
C LEU A 8 -2.98 4.22 -13.08
N LEU A 9 -2.92 5.55 -13.05
CA LEU A 9 -4.10 6.40 -13.26
C LEU A 9 -4.75 6.18 -14.63
N GLY A 10 -3.96 5.88 -15.66
CA GLY A 10 -4.43 5.55 -17.01
C GLY A 10 -4.84 4.10 -17.23
N SER A 11 -4.88 3.28 -16.18
CA SER A 11 -5.04 1.81 -16.30
C SER A 11 -6.48 1.29 -16.30
N VAL A 12 -7.48 2.16 -16.33
CA VAL A 12 -8.89 1.72 -16.43
C VAL A 12 -9.07 0.83 -17.66
N ASN A 13 -9.78 -0.28 -17.49
CA ASN A 13 -9.95 -1.38 -18.43
C ASN A 13 -8.75 -2.36 -18.56
N CYS A 14 -7.63 -2.11 -17.91
CA CYS A 14 -6.54 -3.09 -17.87
C CYS A 14 -6.87 -4.31 -17.01
N LYS A 15 -6.33 -5.45 -17.38
CA LYS A 15 -6.31 -6.65 -16.55
C LYS A 15 -5.20 -6.55 -15.51
N VAL A 16 -5.42 -7.14 -14.35
CA VAL A 16 -4.49 -7.16 -13.24
C VAL A 16 -3.94 -8.56 -13.01
N ASN A 17 -2.64 -8.64 -12.77
CA ASN A 17 -1.98 -9.86 -12.30
C ASN A 17 -1.22 -9.53 -11.00
N PHE A 18 -1.79 -9.92 -9.85
CA PHE A 18 -1.19 -9.72 -8.54
C PHE A 18 -0.81 -11.05 -7.91
N SER A 19 0.48 -11.23 -7.64
CA SER A 19 1.01 -12.39 -6.90
C SER A 19 1.91 -11.99 -5.73
N GLY A 20 1.92 -10.70 -5.38
CA GLY A 20 2.80 -10.15 -4.34
C GLY A 20 2.56 -10.72 -2.95
N ARG A 21 1.32 -11.11 -2.63
CA ARG A 21 0.97 -11.66 -1.31
C ARG A 21 1.80 -12.89 -0.95
N ALA A 22 2.02 -13.80 -1.88
CA ALA A 22 2.80 -15.00 -1.67
C ALA A 22 4.29 -14.74 -1.40
N LEU A 23 4.77 -13.53 -1.69
CA LEU A 23 6.16 -13.12 -1.51
C LEU A 23 6.39 -12.45 -0.15
N ALA A 24 5.34 -12.04 0.54
CA ALA A 24 5.44 -11.37 1.84
C ALA A 24 5.89 -12.34 2.93
N LYS A 25 6.86 -11.90 3.74
CA LYS A 25 7.40 -12.65 4.86
C LYS A 25 7.36 -11.80 6.12
N LYS A 26 7.07 -12.44 7.26
CA LYS A 26 7.21 -11.82 8.56
C LYS A 26 8.67 -11.47 8.81
N GLY A 27 8.91 -10.24 9.24
CA GLY A 27 10.20 -9.73 9.65
C GLY A 27 10.22 -9.38 11.14
N SER A 28 11.09 -8.43 11.49
CA SER A 28 11.24 -7.95 12.85
C SER A 28 10.03 -7.14 13.33
N THR A 29 9.78 -7.16 14.63
CA THR A 29 8.90 -6.21 15.30
C THR A 29 9.51 -4.81 15.19
N LEU A 30 8.68 -3.80 14.92
CA LEU A 30 9.09 -2.41 14.95
C LEU A 30 9.01 -1.88 16.39
N ASP A 31 10.01 -1.12 16.78
CA ASP A 31 10.01 -0.42 18.07
C ASP A 31 8.89 0.62 18.12
N GLY A 32 8.34 0.88 19.30
CA GLY A 32 7.16 1.73 19.47
C GLY A 32 5.87 1.04 19.05
N PHE A 33 4.86 1.80 18.68
CA PHE A 33 3.55 1.32 18.27
C PHE A 33 2.89 0.35 19.26
N ASN A 34 3.21 0.54 20.56
CA ASN A 34 2.75 -0.31 21.65
C ASN A 34 3.01 -1.82 21.42
N GLY A 35 4.11 -2.16 20.75
CA GLY A 35 4.47 -3.54 20.41
C GLY A 35 3.56 -4.22 19.38
N LYS A 36 2.72 -3.46 18.66
CA LYS A 36 1.72 -3.99 17.71
C LYS A 36 2.11 -3.80 16.24
N ALA A 37 3.32 -3.38 15.94
CA ALA A 37 3.80 -3.21 14.58
C ALA A 37 4.94 -4.20 14.25
N MET A 38 4.91 -4.74 13.05
CA MET A 38 5.94 -5.62 12.52
C MET A 38 6.19 -5.39 11.04
N MET A 39 7.40 -5.68 10.59
CA MET A 39 7.68 -5.84 9.16
C MET A 39 6.97 -7.09 8.65
N TYR A 40 6.15 -6.93 7.62
CA TYR A 40 5.49 -8.05 6.95
C TYR A 40 5.25 -7.68 5.49
N SER A 41 6.28 -7.90 4.67
CA SER A 41 6.28 -7.45 3.29
C SER A 41 7.12 -8.34 2.40
N GLY A 42 6.99 -8.16 1.10
CA GLY A 42 7.79 -8.83 0.08
C GLY A 42 8.17 -7.87 -1.04
N SER A 43 9.35 -8.08 -1.62
CA SER A 43 9.80 -7.35 -2.80
C SER A 43 9.04 -7.82 -4.04
N VAL A 44 8.57 -6.89 -4.84
CA VAL A 44 7.81 -7.16 -6.06
C VAL A 44 8.35 -6.35 -7.24
N TYR A 45 7.99 -6.78 -8.44
CA TYR A 45 8.15 -5.99 -9.65
C TYR A 45 6.78 -5.56 -10.16
N GLY A 46 6.58 -4.24 -10.26
CA GLY A 46 5.39 -3.65 -10.86
C GLY A 46 5.68 -3.27 -12.31
N ASP A 47 4.86 -3.77 -13.21
CA ASP A 47 4.94 -3.54 -14.64
C ASP A 47 3.63 -3.04 -15.21
N PHE A 48 3.71 -2.11 -16.14
CA PHE A 48 2.60 -1.63 -16.95
C PHE A 48 2.89 -1.91 -18.42
N SER A 49 1.94 -2.55 -19.08
CA SER A 49 1.92 -2.71 -20.53
C SER A 49 0.50 -2.42 -21.04
N PRO A 50 0.30 -2.16 -22.33
CA PRO A 50 -1.03 -1.93 -22.88
C PRO A 50 -2.02 -3.03 -22.47
N GLY A 51 -3.08 -2.65 -21.77
CA GLY A 51 -4.12 -3.57 -21.30
C GLY A 51 -3.78 -4.39 -20.05
N LYS A 52 -2.61 -4.21 -19.42
CA LYS A 52 -2.19 -5.03 -18.29
C LYS A 52 -1.40 -4.27 -17.22
N VAL A 53 -1.75 -4.49 -15.96
CA VAL A 53 -0.97 -4.11 -14.77
C VAL A 53 -0.55 -5.38 -14.04
N SER A 54 0.73 -5.52 -13.76
CA SER A 54 1.27 -6.68 -13.03
C SER A 54 2.04 -6.23 -11.79
N VAL A 55 1.84 -6.95 -10.68
CA VAL A 55 2.64 -6.84 -9.46
C VAL A 55 3.00 -8.27 -9.05
N THR A 56 4.20 -8.69 -9.39
CA THR A 56 4.63 -10.10 -9.33
C THR A 56 6.03 -10.22 -8.74
N ALA A 57 6.53 -11.44 -8.65
CA ALA A 57 7.92 -11.69 -8.27
C ALA A 57 8.88 -10.97 -9.24
N PRO A 58 10.00 -10.43 -8.74
CA PRO A 58 10.95 -9.68 -9.58
C PRO A 58 11.56 -10.48 -10.73
N GLY A 59 11.67 -11.80 -10.61
CA GLY A 59 12.36 -12.63 -11.58
C GLY A 59 13.80 -12.17 -11.77
N ASP A 60 14.23 -11.98 -13.03
CA ASP A 60 15.55 -11.43 -13.36
C ASP A 60 15.59 -9.90 -13.32
N SER A 61 14.44 -9.24 -13.13
CA SER A 61 14.35 -7.80 -12.98
C SER A 61 14.61 -7.38 -11.53
N ALA A 62 15.24 -6.22 -11.32
CA ALA A 62 15.33 -5.63 -9.99
C ALA A 62 13.92 -5.28 -9.47
N SER A 63 13.65 -5.52 -8.18
CA SER A 63 12.39 -5.09 -7.59
C SER A 63 12.25 -3.57 -7.64
N ASN A 64 11.04 -3.09 -7.93
CA ASN A 64 10.71 -1.68 -7.92
C ASN A 64 9.54 -1.36 -6.97
N GLY A 65 9.10 -2.34 -6.21
CA GLY A 65 8.00 -2.16 -5.28
C GLY A 65 8.06 -3.09 -4.07
N THR A 66 7.22 -2.77 -3.10
CA THR A 66 7.04 -3.54 -1.87
C THR A 66 5.56 -3.85 -1.68
N PHE A 67 5.24 -5.11 -1.48
CA PHE A 67 3.89 -5.57 -1.13
C PHE A 67 3.80 -5.75 0.39
N VAL A 68 2.87 -5.05 1.04
CA VAL A 68 2.60 -5.15 2.47
C VAL A 68 1.35 -5.99 2.69
N ILE A 69 1.46 -7.04 3.50
CA ILE A 69 0.34 -7.94 3.77
C ILE A 69 -0.45 -7.50 5.00
N TRP A 70 -1.76 -7.73 4.98
CA TRP A 70 -2.64 -7.53 6.13
C TRP A 70 -2.40 -8.59 7.22
N GLN A 71 -2.47 -8.16 8.47
CA GLN A 71 -2.45 -9.02 9.66
C GLN A 71 -3.50 -8.56 10.67
N ASN A 72 -4.29 -9.51 11.16
CA ASN A 72 -5.34 -9.22 12.14
C ASN A 72 -4.78 -8.58 13.43
N LYS A 73 -5.43 -7.51 13.89
CA LYS A 73 -5.10 -6.77 15.13
C LYS A 73 -3.68 -6.20 15.19
N MET A 74 -3.03 -6.02 14.04
CA MET A 74 -1.66 -5.57 13.94
C MET A 74 -1.51 -4.39 12.98
N ILE A 75 -0.38 -3.74 13.08
CA ILE A 75 0.18 -2.86 12.05
C ILE A 75 1.27 -3.66 11.33
N THR A 76 1.14 -3.83 10.03
CA THR A 76 2.17 -4.44 9.20
C THR A 76 2.82 -3.39 8.32
N ALA A 77 4.12 -3.52 8.07
CA ALA A 77 4.87 -2.49 7.37
C ALA A 77 5.80 -3.07 6.31
N GLY A 78 6.10 -2.24 5.33
CA GLY A 78 7.15 -2.45 4.34
C GLY A 78 7.79 -1.13 3.96
N THR A 79 9.04 -1.18 3.52
CA THR A 79 9.82 0.00 3.15
C THR A 79 9.70 0.34 1.68
N MET A 80 9.77 1.63 1.37
CA MET A 80 9.77 2.15 0.01
C MET A 80 11.10 1.84 -0.68
N VAL A 81 11.02 1.24 -1.86
CA VAL A 81 12.15 1.15 -2.78
C VAL A 81 12.35 2.52 -3.44
N ALA A 82 13.60 2.97 -3.56
CA ALA A 82 13.91 4.25 -4.20
C ALA A 82 13.33 4.33 -5.62
N GLY A 83 12.53 5.37 -5.87
CA GLY A 83 11.82 5.55 -7.15
C GLY A 83 10.75 4.51 -7.45
N GLY A 84 10.34 3.74 -6.45
CA GLY A 84 9.38 2.66 -6.59
C GLY A 84 8.03 2.96 -5.92
N PHE A 85 7.36 1.89 -5.50
CA PHE A 85 6.03 1.98 -4.89
C PHE A 85 5.86 1.01 -3.71
N ILE A 86 4.86 1.32 -2.88
CA ILE A 86 4.31 0.37 -1.89
C ILE A 86 2.88 0.08 -2.30
N VAL A 87 2.47 -1.17 -2.20
CA VAL A 87 1.10 -1.62 -2.44
C VAL A 87 0.66 -2.55 -1.31
N SER A 88 -0.60 -2.51 -0.99
CA SER A 88 -1.22 -3.45 -0.06
C SER A 88 -2.65 -3.73 -0.49
N ASP A 89 -3.21 -4.84 -0.04
CA ASP A 89 -4.57 -5.25 -0.36
C ASP A 89 -5.41 -5.59 0.88
N GLN A 90 -6.62 -6.09 0.67
CA GLN A 90 -7.58 -6.45 1.72
C GLN A 90 -8.04 -5.28 2.59
N PHE A 91 -8.31 -4.15 1.96
CA PHE A 91 -8.90 -2.99 2.62
C PHE A 91 -10.43 -3.04 2.60
N GLY A 92 -11.03 -3.39 3.74
CA GLY A 92 -12.48 -3.33 3.97
C GLY A 92 -12.86 -2.36 5.11
N GLY A 93 -11.93 -1.55 5.57
CA GLY A 93 -12.08 -0.63 6.70
C GLY A 93 -10.74 -0.24 7.32
N CYS A 94 -9.67 -0.94 6.98
CA CYS A 94 -8.31 -0.64 7.40
C CYS A 94 -7.78 0.66 6.78
N ASP A 95 -6.72 1.19 7.36
CA ASP A 95 -6.03 2.38 6.86
C ASP A 95 -4.65 2.00 6.31
N LEU A 96 -4.18 2.75 5.32
CA LEU A 96 -2.79 2.73 4.88
C LEU A 96 -2.12 4.01 5.37
N THR A 97 -1.19 3.87 6.30
CA THR A 97 -0.48 4.99 6.90
C THR A 97 0.95 5.04 6.36
N ILE A 98 1.41 6.23 6.01
CA ILE A 98 2.75 6.46 5.49
C ILE A 98 3.53 7.22 6.54
N VAL A 99 4.67 6.67 6.93
CA VAL A 99 5.57 7.26 7.92
C VAL A 99 6.99 7.31 7.37
N ARG A 100 7.80 8.21 7.93
CA ARG A 100 9.21 8.32 7.64
C ARG A 100 9.99 8.13 8.93
N ASP A 101 11.00 7.27 8.91
CA ASP A 101 11.88 7.08 10.05
C ASP A 101 12.92 8.20 10.21
N SER A 102 13.71 8.13 11.26
CA SER A 102 14.76 9.11 11.55
C SER A 102 15.89 9.16 10.50
N SER A 103 16.03 8.13 9.68
CA SER A 103 16.99 8.09 8.57
C SER A 103 16.43 8.68 7.26
N GLY A 104 15.13 8.98 7.22
CA GLY A 104 14.44 9.47 6.03
C GLY A 104 13.78 8.39 5.19
N LEU A 105 13.85 7.11 5.60
CA LEU A 105 13.24 6.01 4.89
C LEU A 105 11.72 6.02 5.07
N LEU A 106 10.98 5.88 3.97
CA LEU A 106 9.52 5.78 3.98
C LEU A 106 9.06 4.34 4.22
N TYR A 107 8.02 4.21 5.04
CA TYR A 107 7.28 2.97 5.29
C TYR A 107 5.82 3.15 4.89
N GLY A 108 5.24 2.14 4.27
CA GLY A 108 3.79 1.99 4.18
C GLY A 108 3.32 0.99 5.22
N MET A 109 2.30 1.37 5.97
CA MET A 109 1.76 0.57 7.07
C MET A 109 0.30 0.23 6.80
N HIS A 110 -0.02 -1.06 6.75
CA HIS A 110 -1.40 -1.53 6.77
C HIS A 110 -1.87 -1.59 8.22
N VAL A 111 -2.76 -0.69 8.60
CA VAL A 111 -3.24 -0.52 9.97
C VAL A 111 -4.61 -1.18 10.09
N HIS A 112 -4.68 -2.29 10.83
CA HIS A 112 -5.93 -3.01 11.05
C HIS A 112 -6.93 -2.16 11.83
N ARG A 113 -8.18 -2.20 11.39
CA ARG A 113 -9.28 -1.50 12.01
C ARG A 113 -10.54 -2.34 11.95
N SER A 114 -11.14 -2.61 13.12
CA SER A 114 -12.39 -3.31 13.25
C SER A 114 -13.15 -2.84 14.49
N LYS A 115 -14.38 -3.35 14.71
CA LYS A 115 -15.16 -3.08 15.93
C LYS A 115 -14.43 -3.54 17.19
N ASP A 116 -13.73 -4.67 17.10
CA ASP A 116 -13.09 -5.33 18.26
C ASP A 116 -11.63 -4.90 18.46
N SER A 117 -11.05 -4.27 17.47
CA SER A 117 -9.65 -3.86 17.51
C SER A 117 -9.40 -2.70 16.57
N ASP A 118 -8.90 -1.60 17.10
CA ASP A 118 -8.48 -0.44 16.33
C ASP A 118 -6.99 -0.19 16.51
N ALA A 119 -6.18 -0.72 15.60
CA ALA A 119 -4.74 -0.58 15.64
C ALA A 119 -4.27 0.87 15.43
N ARG A 120 -5.13 1.79 15.00
CA ARG A 120 -4.77 3.21 14.87
C ARG A 120 -4.35 3.83 16.20
N ASN A 121 -4.85 3.33 17.32
CA ASN A 121 -4.46 3.80 18.64
C ASN A 121 -2.97 3.57 18.91
N TYR A 122 -2.35 2.61 18.21
CA TYR A 122 -0.93 2.32 18.35
C TYR A 122 -0.04 3.27 17.55
N LEU A 123 -0.60 4.03 16.61
CA LEU A 123 0.14 5.01 15.82
C LEU A 123 0.62 6.21 16.65
N GLY A 124 0.02 6.49 17.79
CA GLY A 124 0.45 7.58 18.69
C GLY A 124 1.78 7.34 19.40
N ASP A 125 2.29 6.11 19.36
CA ASP A 125 3.54 5.71 20.03
C ASP A 125 4.67 5.51 19.01
N PHE A 126 4.97 6.57 18.25
CA PHE A 126 6.07 6.53 17.28
C PHE A 126 7.44 6.51 17.97
N PRO A 127 8.41 5.77 17.42
CA PRO A 127 9.81 5.90 17.83
C PRO A 127 10.30 7.34 17.66
N VAL A 128 11.30 7.72 18.46
CA VAL A 128 11.89 9.06 18.39
C VAL A 128 12.43 9.34 16.98
N GLY A 129 12.08 10.51 16.44
CA GLY A 129 12.50 10.94 15.11
C GLY A 129 11.66 10.43 13.95
N TRP A 130 10.68 9.56 14.20
CA TRP A 130 9.72 9.16 13.17
C TRP A 130 8.66 10.23 12.94
N LYS A 131 8.20 10.35 11.72
CA LYS A 131 7.22 11.36 11.31
C LYS A 131 6.08 10.74 10.52
N LEU A 132 4.85 11.07 10.89
CA LEU A 132 3.67 10.78 10.08
C LEU A 132 3.68 11.66 8.82
N ILE A 133 3.61 11.03 7.66
CA ILE A 133 3.48 11.71 6.36
C ILE A 133 2.01 11.87 6.00
N GLY A 134 1.23 10.80 6.13
CA GLY A 134 -0.20 10.85 5.88
C GLY A 134 -0.89 9.50 6.04
N THR A 135 -2.21 9.53 6.00
CA THR A 135 -3.05 8.33 6.10
C THR A 135 -4.09 8.33 4.97
N TRP A 136 -4.21 7.21 4.28
CA TRP A 136 -5.31 6.92 3.39
C TRP A 136 -6.31 6.00 4.10
N GLU A 137 -7.59 6.39 4.09
CA GLU A 137 -8.68 5.64 4.73
C GLU A 137 -9.50 4.88 3.71
N SER A 138 -9.48 3.55 3.77
CA SER A 138 -10.22 2.71 2.82
C SER A 138 -11.73 2.90 2.88
N ARG A 139 -12.27 3.28 4.03
CA ARG A 139 -13.72 3.50 4.21
C ARG A 139 -14.30 4.55 3.28
N VAL A 140 -13.53 5.59 2.97
CA VAL A 140 -13.96 6.62 2.02
C VAL A 140 -14.25 5.99 0.65
N TYR A 141 -13.43 5.05 0.24
CA TYR A 141 -13.53 4.38 -1.06
C TYR A 141 -14.53 3.23 -1.08
N THR A 142 -14.68 2.49 0.01
CA THR A 142 -15.74 1.49 0.13
C THR A 142 -17.12 2.13 0.08
N GLN A 143 -17.29 3.29 0.69
CA GLN A 143 -18.53 4.08 0.58
C GLN A 143 -18.76 4.66 -0.82
N LYS A 144 -17.70 5.18 -1.45
CA LYS A 144 -17.76 5.82 -2.77
C LYS A 144 -17.99 4.82 -3.91
N TRP A 145 -17.28 3.68 -3.87
CA TRP A 145 -17.26 2.69 -4.96
C TRP A 145 -18.05 1.42 -4.66
N GLY A 146 -18.67 1.35 -3.48
CA GLY A 146 -19.43 0.20 -3.00
C GLY A 146 -18.56 -0.83 -2.29
N GLU A 147 -19.20 -1.52 -1.36
CA GLU A 147 -18.67 -2.71 -0.68
C GLU A 147 -19.28 -3.94 -1.32
N GLY A 148 -18.50 -5.00 -1.42
CA GLY A 148 -19.02 -6.30 -1.83
C GLY A 148 -17.90 -7.31 -2.03
N LYS A 149 -18.23 -8.58 -1.96
CA LYS A 149 -17.32 -9.69 -2.25
C LYS A 149 -16.75 -9.64 -3.68
N ALA A 150 -17.36 -8.81 -4.50
CA ALA A 150 -17.10 -8.66 -5.92
C ALA A 150 -16.12 -7.53 -6.28
N VAL A 151 -15.64 -6.76 -5.29
CA VAL A 151 -14.85 -5.56 -5.54
C VAL A 151 -13.65 -5.52 -4.62
N THR A 152 -12.48 -5.34 -5.21
CA THR A 152 -11.24 -5.16 -4.47
C THR A 152 -10.72 -3.74 -4.67
N ILE A 153 -10.47 -3.04 -3.58
CA ILE A 153 -9.90 -1.70 -3.56
C ILE A 153 -8.44 -1.81 -3.14
N VAL A 154 -7.53 -1.31 -3.97
CA VAL A 154 -6.09 -1.46 -3.77
C VAL A 154 -5.39 -0.11 -3.87
N PRO A 155 -4.79 0.38 -2.77
CA PRO A 155 -3.98 1.57 -2.77
C PRO A 155 -2.53 1.27 -3.18
N PHE A 156 -1.96 2.18 -3.94
CA PHE A 156 -0.53 2.25 -4.27
C PHE A 156 0.04 3.57 -3.77
N VAL A 157 1.19 3.51 -3.15
CA VAL A 157 1.93 4.68 -2.68
C VAL A 157 3.15 4.88 -3.55
N PHE A 158 3.31 6.07 -4.12
CA PHE A 158 4.47 6.45 -4.94
C PHE A 158 5.16 7.65 -4.29
N ALA A 159 6.49 7.59 -4.15
CA ALA A 159 7.30 8.74 -3.75
C ALA A 159 7.89 9.41 -4.98
N GLU A 160 7.49 10.64 -5.26
CA GLU A 160 7.90 11.42 -6.41
C GLU A 160 8.43 12.80 -5.97
N GLY A 161 9.74 12.95 -5.90
CA GLY A 161 10.36 14.18 -5.42
C GLY A 161 9.97 14.49 -3.98
N LYS A 162 9.37 15.66 -3.76
CA LYS A 162 8.89 16.11 -2.44
C LYS A 162 7.44 15.69 -2.14
N GLN A 163 6.85 14.84 -2.94
CA GLN A 163 5.47 14.41 -2.77
C GLN A 163 5.38 12.90 -2.59
N VAL A 164 4.42 12.49 -1.78
CA VAL A 164 3.93 11.11 -1.71
C VAL A 164 2.51 11.08 -2.24
N LYS A 165 2.29 10.31 -3.29
CA LYS A 165 0.99 10.17 -3.93
C LYS A 165 0.38 8.82 -3.60
N VAL A 166 -0.90 8.81 -3.27
CA VAL A 166 -1.68 7.58 -3.13
C VAL A 166 -2.63 7.48 -4.33
N VAL A 167 -2.43 6.47 -5.14
CA VAL A 167 -3.32 6.10 -6.26
C VAL A 167 -4.09 4.87 -5.87
N VAL A 168 -5.40 4.93 -5.99
CA VAL A 168 -6.30 3.83 -5.61
C VAL A 168 -6.97 3.27 -6.85
N ILE A 169 -6.97 1.96 -6.98
CA ILE A 169 -7.69 1.26 -8.05
C ILE A 169 -8.81 0.40 -7.49
N LYS A 170 -9.85 0.23 -8.29
CA LYS A 170 -10.94 -0.72 -8.05
C LYS A 170 -10.83 -1.84 -9.08
N ILE A 171 -10.84 -3.07 -8.60
CA ILE A 171 -10.74 -4.29 -9.43
C ILE A 171 -12.04 -5.07 -9.29
N ASP A 172 -12.66 -5.43 -10.41
CA ASP A 172 -13.85 -6.25 -10.45
C ASP A 172 -13.54 -7.76 -10.34
N ASN A 173 -14.58 -8.59 -10.27
CA ASN A 173 -14.47 -10.04 -10.18
C ASN A 173 -13.74 -10.69 -11.35
N SER A 174 -13.67 -10.04 -12.50
CA SER A 174 -12.97 -10.54 -13.67
C SER A 174 -11.47 -10.20 -13.66
N GLY A 175 -11.00 -9.49 -12.62
CA GLY A 175 -9.63 -9.00 -12.52
C GLY A 175 -9.36 -7.77 -13.38
N LYS A 176 -10.39 -7.00 -13.71
CA LYS A 176 -10.30 -5.79 -14.53
C LYS A 176 -10.37 -4.53 -13.66
N ILE A 177 -9.51 -3.56 -13.94
CA ILE A 177 -9.56 -2.25 -13.28
C ILE A 177 -10.75 -1.47 -13.83
N THR A 178 -11.69 -1.12 -12.96
CA THR A 178 -12.87 -0.34 -13.30
C THR A 178 -12.76 1.13 -12.95
N ASN A 179 -11.94 1.45 -11.94
CA ASN A 179 -11.67 2.82 -11.50
C ASN A 179 -10.21 2.97 -11.12
N ALA A 180 -9.65 4.14 -11.37
CA ALA A 180 -8.34 4.56 -10.89
C ALA A 180 -8.41 6.03 -10.50
N GLU A 181 -7.92 6.39 -9.33
CA GLU A 181 -8.02 7.75 -8.79
C GLU A 181 -6.79 8.13 -7.97
N LEU A 182 -6.33 9.38 -8.13
CA LEU A 182 -5.37 10.00 -7.23
C LEU A 182 -6.11 10.41 -5.94
N ALA A 183 -5.94 9.61 -4.89
CA ALA A 183 -6.66 9.77 -3.64
C ALA A 183 -6.08 10.88 -2.76
N ASN A 184 -4.76 10.91 -2.63
CA ASN A 184 -4.05 11.83 -1.76
C ASN A 184 -2.71 12.26 -2.37
N ILE A 185 -2.30 13.48 -2.01
CA ILE A 185 -0.94 13.98 -2.19
C ILE A 185 -0.49 14.51 -0.83
N PHE A 186 0.60 13.97 -0.32
CA PHE A 186 1.22 14.39 0.94
C PHE A 186 2.57 15.05 0.68
N ASP A 187 2.94 16.00 1.53
CA ASP A 187 4.28 16.59 1.54
C ASP A 187 5.27 15.61 2.20
N ASN A 188 6.34 15.31 1.49
CA ASN A 188 7.41 14.43 1.94
C ASN A 188 8.63 15.24 2.47
N ALA A 189 8.47 16.52 2.63
CA ALA A 189 9.54 17.37 3.15
C ALA A 189 9.86 17.13 4.64
#